data_f290df612883dc488b8f84b83fa95202
#
_entry.id   f290df612883dc488b8f84b83fa95202
#
_cell.length_a   1.000
_cell.length_b   1.000
_cell.length_c   1.000
_cell.angle_alpha   90.00
_cell.angle_beta   90.00
_cell.angle_gamma   90.00
#
_symmetry.space_group_name_H-M   'P 1'
#
loop_
_entity.id
_entity.type
_entity.pdbx_description
1 polymer ?
#
loop_
_entity_poly.entity_id
_entity_poly.type
_entity_poly.pdbx_seq_one_letter_code
_entity_poly.pdbx_strand_id
1 'polypeptide(L)'
;RGLVGSEMCIRDSMKIVFATGNPHKLKEIQEIAGDGDIEFVLPAKGFNPVEDGETFEENSLIKAREAAKLSGNYSLADDSGLCVDALNGAPGIHSARYADTAQARIDKLLNALDDCENRSAKFVCAMTLVDGEGNLIYQTRGECRGEISRKQSGTNGFGYDPVFLVEKNRTMAEMSEDEKNLVSHRGKALRDVIKFIKSELM
;
A
#
# COMPACT_ATOMS: atom_id res chain seq x y z
N ARG A 1 42.82 -15.90 -31.80
CA ARG A 1 42.44 -15.92 -30.39
C ARG A 1 41.36 -14.84 -30.19
N GLY A 2 40.08 -15.27 -30.32
CA GLY A 2 38.97 -14.36 -30.13
C GLY A 2 38.66 -14.21 -28.65
N LEU A 3 38.59 -12.95 -28.22
CA LEU A 3 38.00 -12.56 -26.96
C LEU A 3 36.48 -12.65 -27.13
N VAL A 4 35.88 -13.60 -26.46
CA VAL A 4 34.43 -13.64 -26.26
C VAL A 4 34.14 -12.56 -25.21
N GLY A 5 33.70 -11.39 -25.68
CA GLY A 5 33.10 -10.39 -24.81
C GLY A 5 31.79 -10.98 -24.27
N SER A 6 31.70 -11.15 -22.96
CA SER A 6 30.45 -11.37 -22.29
C SER A 6 29.62 -10.09 -22.45
N GLU A 7 28.73 -10.05 -23.41
CA GLU A 7 27.63 -9.07 -23.41
C GLU A 7 26.81 -9.35 -22.16
N MET A 8 27.06 -8.56 -21.13
CA MET A 8 26.19 -8.47 -19.98
C MET A 8 24.91 -7.81 -20.51
N CYS A 9 23.91 -8.62 -20.86
CA CYS A 9 22.58 -8.13 -21.18
C CYS A 9 22.10 -7.36 -19.96
N ILE A 10 22.20 -6.04 -20.03
CA ILE A 10 21.45 -5.15 -19.14
C ILE A 10 20.00 -5.38 -19.56
N ARG A 11 19.28 -6.23 -18.83
CA ARG A 11 17.82 -6.28 -18.93
C ARG A 11 17.35 -4.93 -18.46
N ASP A 12 16.83 -4.12 -19.38
CA ASP A 12 16.17 -2.87 -19.02
C ASP A 12 15.01 -3.23 -18.09
N SER A 13 15.06 -2.71 -16.86
CA SER A 13 13.99 -2.88 -15.90
C SER A 13 12.70 -2.25 -16.41
N MET A 14 11.57 -2.92 -16.23
CA MET A 14 10.26 -2.36 -16.54
C MET A 14 9.96 -1.23 -15.56
N LYS A 15 9.79 -0.01 -16.06
CA LYS A 15 9.46 1.16 -15.23
C LYS A 15 7.96 1.26 -15.04
N ILE A 16 7.53 1.35 -13.78
CA ILE A 16 6.14 1.54 -13.39
C ILE A 16 6.05 2.76 -12.48
N VAL A 17 5.15 3.69 -12.80
CA VAL A 17 4.89 4.84 -11.95
C VAL A 17 4.07 4.38 -10.75
N PHE A 18 4.59 4.55 -9.54
CA PHE A 18 3.82 4.31 -8.32
C PHE A 18 3.12 5.59 -7.88
N ALA A 19 1.80 5.63 -8.10
CA ALA A 19 0.93 6.80 -7.94
C ALA A 19 0.65 7.10 -6.47
N THR A 20 1.64 7.61 -5.76
CA THR A 20 1.55 7.98 -4.34
C THR A 20 2.23 9.31 -4.05
N GLY A 21 1.66 10.08 -3.13
CA GLY A 21 2.33 11.20 -2.47
C GLY A 21 2.92 10.84 -1.10
N ASN A 22 2.79 9.57 -0.66
CA ASN A 22 3.23 9.12 0.65
C ASN A 22 4.60 8.42 0.56
N PRO A 23 5.69 9.02 1.12
CA PRO A 23 7.03 8.45 1.04
C PRO A 23 7.18 7.12 1.78
N HIS A 24 6.40 6.88 2.85
CA HIS A 24 6.42 5.60 3.57
C HIS A 24 5.89 4.46 2.71
N LYS A 25 4.84 4.71 1.91
CA LYS A 25 4.30 3.72 0.99
C LYS A 25 5.30 3.37 -0.11
N LEU A 26 5.97 4.38 -0.69
CA LEU A 26 6.98 4.15 -1.72
C LEU A 26 8.13 3.29 -1.17
N LYS A 27 8.61 3.61 0.04
CA LYS A 27 9.68 2.85 0.69
C LYS A 27 9.28 1.38 0.84
N GLU A 28 8.09 1.09 1.39
CA GLU A 28 7.58 -0.28 1.52
C GLU A 28 7.49 -1.00 0.16
N ILE A 29 7.01 -0.33 -0.90
CA ILE A 29 6.91 -0.90 -2.24
C ILE A 29 8.30 -1.27 -2.79
N GLN A 30 9.28 -0.39 -2.65
CA GLN A 30 10.65 -0.63 -3.12
C GLN A 30 11.32 -1.78 -2.35
N GLU A 31 11.14 -1.84 -1.04
CA GLU A 31 11.68 -2.92 -0.20
C GLU A 31 11.09 -4.28 -0.57
N ILE A 32 9.77 -4.35 -0.77
CA ILE A 32 9.08 -5.60 -1.14
C ILE A 32 9.45 -6.03 -2.56
N ALA A 33 9.59 -5.09 -3.50
CA ALA A 33 9.97 -5.37 -4.88
C ALA A 33 11.42 -5.87 -5.00
N GLY A 34 12.30 -5.37 -4.12
CA GLY A 34 13.73 -5.67 -4.14
C GLY A 34 14.43 -5.17 -5.42
N ASP A 35 15.67 -5.59 -5.60
CA ASP A 35 16.48 -5.31 -6.80
C ASP A 35 16.10 -6.27 -7.93
N GLY A 36 14.92 -6.03 -8.53
CA GLY A 36 14.34 -6.90 -9.55
C GLY A 36 14.23 -6.23 -10.92
N ASP A 37 13.55 -6.93 -11.83
CA ASP A 37 13.28 -6.49 -13.19
C ASP A 37 12.21 -5.36 -13.28
N ILE A 38 11.66 -4.91 -12.15
CA ILE A 38 10.63 -3.87 -12.07
C ILE A 38 11.17 -2.71 -11.23
N GLU A 39 11.18 -1.51 -11.81
CA GLU A 39 11.55 -0.27 -11.13
C GLU A 39 10.32 0.58 -10.86
N PHE A 40 10.02 0.84 -9.58
CA PHE A 40 8.95 1.76 -9.19
C PHE A 40 9.49 3.19 -9.05
N VAL A 41 8.88 4.12 -9.80
CA VAL A 41 9.25 5.53 -9.81
C VAL A 41 8.10 6.42 -9.32
N LEU A 42 8.43 7.60 -8.81
CA LEU A 42 7.41 8.57 -8.38
C LEU A 42 6.62 9.15 -9.56
N PRO A 43 5.38 9.60 -9.35
CA PRO A 43 4.61 10.29 -10.35
C PRO A 43 5.24 11.64 -10.72
N ALA A 44 4.94 12.14 -11.90
CA ALA A 44 5.37 13.45 -12.39
C ALA A 44 4.83 14.59 -11.52
N LYS A 45 5.46 15.76 -11.60
CA LYS A 45 4.94 16.99 -10.97
C LYS A 45 3.52 17.27 -11.47
N GLY A 46 2.66 17.69 -10.57
CA GLY A 46 1.24 17.94 -10.87
C GLY A 46 0.32 16.76 -10.54
N PHE A 47 0.85 15.62 -10.10
CA PHE A 47 0.05 14.52 -9.59
C PHE A 47 -0.73 14.96 -8.34
N ASN A 48 -2.04 15.11 -8.48
CA ASN A 48 -2.96 15.52 -7.42
C ASN A 48 -4.36 14.96 -7.68
N PRO A 49 -4.56 13.65 -7.57
CA PRO A 49 -5.84 13.02 -7.85
C PRO A 49 -6.90 13.43 -6.83
N VAL A 50 -8.13 13.60 -7.32
CA VAL A 50 -9.31 13.75 -6.45
C VAL A 50 -9.84 12.37 -6.13
N GLU A 51 -9.63 11.91 -4.91
CA GLU A 51 -10.08 10.62 -4.41
C GLU A 51 -11.53 10.72 -3.92
N ASP A 52 -12.49 10.67 -4.85
CA ASP A 52 -13.93 10.76 -4.61
C ASP A 52 -14.67 9.41 -4.80
N GLY A 53 -13.94 8.32 -4.93
CA GLY A 53 -14.47 6.96 -4.97
C GLY A 53 -15.06 6.52 -3.63
N GLU A 54 -16.00 5.59 -3.70
CA GLU A 54 -16.69 5.01 -2.53
C GLU A 54 -15.99 3.73 -2.00
N THR A 55 -15.03 3.21 -2.76
CA THR A 55 -14.28 1.99 -2.41
C THR A 55 -12.77 2.20 -2.54
N PHE A 56 -11.98 1.34 -1.89
CA PHE A 56 -10.52 1.33 -2.07
C PHE A 56 -10.13 1.06 -3.52
N GLU A 57 -10.87 0.19 -4.19
CA GLU A 57 -10.66 -0.18 -5.59
C GLU A 57 -10.87 1.03 -6.53
N GLU A 58 -11.95 1.79 -6.32
CA GLU A 58 -12.23 2.99 -7.10
C GLU A 58 -11.16 4.07 -6.88
N ASN A 59 -10.79 4.35 -5.62
CA ASN A 59 -9.76 5.34 -5.31
C ASN A 59 -8.39 4.94 -5.86
N SER A 60 -8.01 3.67 -5.79
CA SER A 60 -6.75 3.20 -6.40
C SER A 60 -6.77 3.36 -7.93
N LEU A 61 -7.90 3.08 -8.59
CA LEU A 61 -8.06 3.27 -10.03
C LEU A 61 -7.97 4.75 -10.45
N ILE A 62 -8.60 5.65 -9.71
CA ILE A 62 -8.52 7.11 -9.93
C ILE A 62 -7.05 7.56 -9.88
N LYS A 63 -6.32 7.16 -8.86
CA LYS A 63 -4.88 7.51 -8.70
C LYS A 63 -4.03 6.94 -9.82
N ALA A 64 -4.22 5.66 -10.16
CA ALA A 64 -3.45 5.01 -11.23
C ALA A 64 -3.67 5.71 -12.58
N ARG A 65 -4.91 6.03 -12.91
CA ARG A 65 -5.26 6.75 -14.16
C ARG A 65 -4.67 8.14 -14.23
N GLU A 66 -4.69 8.90 -13.14
CA GLU A 66 -4.09 10.23 -13.12
C GLU A 66 -2.58 10.17 -13.34
N ALA A 67 -1.89 9.21 -12.72
CA ALA A 67 -0.47 9.01 -12.92
C ALA A 67 -0.13 8.56 -14.35
N ALA A 68 -0.92 7.66 -14.93
CA ALA A 68 -0.77 7.22 -16.31
C ALA A 68 -0.97 8.36 -17.31
N LYS A 69 -2.01 9.18 -17.11
CA LYS A 69 -2.28 10.37 -17.92
C LYS A 69 -1.14 11.37 -17.93
N LEU A 70 -0.45 11.54 -16.79
CA LEU A 70 0.67 12.46 -16.67
C LEU A 70 1.99 11.90 -17.25
N SER A 71 2.16 10.59 -17.24
CA SER A 71 3.43 9.95 -17.59
C SER A 71 3.42 9.22 -18.93
N GLY A 72 2.27 8.77 -19.42
CA GLY A 72 2.15 7.88 -20.57
C GLY A 72 2.71 6.47 -20.31
N ASN A 73 2.95 6.10 -19.05
CA ASN A 73 3.55 4.81 -18.67
C ASN A 73 2.58 3.94 -17.85
N TYR A 74 2.90 2.66 -17.73
CA TYR A 74 2.24 1.80 -16.74
C TYR A 74 2.27 2.49 -15.37
N SER A 75 1.14 2.47 -14.70
CA SER A 75 0.99 3.12 -13.39
C SER A 75 0.29 2.19 -12.42
N LEU A 76 0.88 2.04 -11.25
CA LEU A 76 0.35 1.29 -10.12
C LEU A 76 -0.06 2.27 -9.03
N ALA A 77 -1.25 2.11 -8.48
CA ALA A 77 -1.68 2.84 -7.29
C ALA A 77 -2.17 1.90 -6.21
N ASP A 78 -2.00 2.30 -4.96
CA ASP A 78 -2.67 1.68 -3.83
C ASP A 78 -3.68 2.64 -3.20
N ASP A 79 -4.81 2.12 -2.75
CA ASP A 79 -5.62 2.75 -1.72
C ASP A 79 -5.75 1.81 -0.54
N SER A 80 -5.54 2.34 0.67
CA SER A 80 -5.39 1.52 1.87
C SER A 80 -6.03 2.18 3.07
N GLY A 81 -6.56 1.36 3.96
CA GLY A 81 -7.15 1.86 5.19
C GLY A 81 -7.36 0.79 6.22
N LEU A 82 -7.70 1.25 7.42
CA LEU A 82 -8.06 0.45 8.57
C LEU A 82 -9.59 0.33 8.63
N CYS A 83 -10.10 -0.90 8.68
CA CYS A 83 -11.51 -1.19 8.87
C CYS A 83 -11.71 -1.85 10.23
N VAL A 84 -12.54 -1.28 11.09
CA VAL A 84 -12.81 -1.78 12.44
C VAL A 84 -14.25 -2.25 12.53
N ASP A 85 -14.45 -3.51 12.95
CA ASP A 85 -15.77 -4.16 12.92
C ASP A 85 -16.78 -3.45 13.82
N ALA A 86 -16.38 -3.07 15.03
CA ALA A 86 -17.24 -2.35 15.98
C ALA A 86 -17.66 -0.95 15.50
N LEU A 87 -16.95 -0.40 14.51
CA LEU A 87 -17.23 0.90 13.89
C LEU A 87 -17.85 0.76 12.50
N ASN A 88 -18.44 -0.39 12.19
CA ASN A 88 -19.04 -0.69 10.88
C ASN A 88 -18.08 -0.47 9.70
N GLY A 89 -16.80 -0.80 9.89
CA GLY A 89 -15.74 -0.63 8.89
C GLY A 89 -15.06 0.74 8.88
N ALA A 90 -15.50 1.69 9.70
CA ALA A 90 -14.78 2.96 9.83
C ALA A 90 -13.42 2.75 10.52
N PRO A 91 -12.42 3.61 10.24
CA PRO A 91 -12.40 4.75 9.31
C PRO A 91 -12.39 4.39 7.81
N GLY A 92 -12.04 3.16 7.40
CA GLY A 92 -12.12 2.68 6.03
C GLY A 92 -11.33 3.55 5.05
N ILE A 93 -11.94 3.95 3.94
CA ILE A 93 -11.34 4.84 2.91
C ILE A 93 -10.96 6.23 3.47
N HIS A 94 -11.49 6.60 4.63
CA HIS A 94 -11.17 7.87 5.29
C HIS A 94 -10.01 7.77 6.29
N SER A 95 -9.29 6.64 6.35
CA SER A 95 -8.25 6.37 7.34
C SER A 95 -7.18 7.46 7.41
N ALA A 96 -6.71 7.97 6.28
CA ALA A 96 -5.71 9.03 6.23
C ALA A 96 -6.25 10.41 6.66
N ARG A 97 -7.56 10.62 6.55
CA ARG A 97 -8.27 11.88 6.82
C ARG A 97 -9.13 11.83 8.09
N TYR A 98 -8.97 10.78 8.89
CA TYR A 98 -9.77 10.55 10.10
C TYR A 98 -9.54 11.64 11.18
N ALA A 99 -8.35 12.22 11.21
CA ALA A 99 -7.97 13.44 11.93
C ALA A 99 -6.70 14.04 11.31
N ASP A 100 -6.33 15.26 11.74
CA ASP A 100 -5.27 16.06 11.11
C ASP A 100 -3.86 15.47 11.27
N THR A 101 -3.58 14.82 12.39
CA THR A 101 -2.27 14.23 12.68
C THR A 101 -2.37 12.72 12.90
N ALA A 102 -1.25 12.00 12.75
CA ALA A 102 -1.21 10.58 13.03
C ALA A 102 -1.61 10.26 14.47
N GLN A 103 -1.12 11.02 15.44
CA GLN A 103 -1.50 10.85 16.85
C GLN A 103 -2.98 11.13 17.08
N ALA A 104 -3.51 12.21 16.52
CA ALA A 104 -4.94 12.53 16.66
C ALA A 104 -5.85 11.46 16.03
N ARG A 105 -5.42 10.80 14.93
CA ARG A 105 -6.15 9.67 14.35
C ARG A 105 -6.19 8.47 15.29
N ILE A 106 -5.07 8.14 15.93
CA ILE A 106 -4.98 7.06 16.92
C ILE A 106 -5.86 7.38 18.14
N ASP A 107 -5.75 8.58 18.70
CA ASP A 107 -6.50 9.00 19.87
C ASP A 107 -8.02 8.94 19.59
N LYS A 108 -8.43 9.45 18.44
CA LYS A 108 -9.83 9.38 18.00
C LYS A 108 -10.34 7.95 17.88
N LEU A 109 -9.51 7.05 17.31
CA LEU A 109 -9.86 5.64 17.18
C LEU A 109 -9.98 4.96 18.55
N LEU A 110 -9.01 5.16 19.44
CA LEU A 110 -9.03 4.56 20.76
C LEU A 110 -10.21 5.06 21.60
N ASN A 111 -10.52 6.36 21.55
CA ASN A 111 -11.69 6.93 22.20
C ASN A 111 -13.00 6.35 21.65
N ALA A 112 -13.11 6.15 20.34
CA ALA A 112 -14.29 5.54 19.74
C ALA A 112 -14.50 4.07 20.14
N LEU A 113 -13.45 3.41 20.64
CA LEU A 113 -13.46 2.01 21.06
C LEU A 113 -13.33 1.82 22.58
N ASP A 114 -13.47 2.88 23.39
CA ASP A 114 -13.21 2.82 24.82
C ASP A 114 -14.07 1.76 25.52
N ASP A 115 -15.38 1.76 25.24
CA ASP A 115 -16.34 0.82 25.80
C ASP A 115 -16.56 -0.46 24.93
N CYS A 116 -15.77 -0.63 23.86
CA CYS A 116 -15.94 -1.76 22.95
C CYS A 116 -15.09 -2.96 23.36
N GLU A 117 -15.73 -4.10 23.55
CA GLU A 117 -15.06 -5.39 23.76
C GLU A 117 -14.59 -5.98 22.42
N ASN A 118 -15.42 -5.90 21.38
CA ASN A 118 -15.02 -6.30 20.03
C ASN A 118 -14.07 -5.26 19.44
N ARG A 119 -12.83 -5.63 19.33
CA ARG A 119 -11.77 -4.78 18.76
C ARG A 119 -11.21 -5.33 17.45
N SER A 120 -11.92 -6.30 16.86
CA SER A 120 -11.54 -6.90 15.59
C SER A 120 -11.42 -5.84 14.49
N ALA A 121 -10.35 -5.92 13.74
CA ALA A 121 -10.05 -4.98 12.68
C ALA A 121 -9.24 -5.64 11.56
N LYS A 122 -9.18 -4.97 10.42
CA LYS A 122 -8.30 -5.35 9.33
C LYS A 122 -7.74 -4.13 8.63
N PHE A 123 -6.49 -4.21 8.23
CA PHE A 123 -5.99 -3.35 7.18
C PHE A 123 -6.36 -3.92 5.81
N VAL A 124 -6.70 -3.03 4.92
CA VAL A 124 -7.04 -3.31 3.52
C VAL A 124 -6.12 -2.50 2.61
N CYS A 125 -5.68 -3.12 1.51
CA CYS A 125 -4.97 -2.45 0.43
C CYS A 125 -5.54 -2.94 -0.89
N ALA A 126 -6.20 -2.07 -1.64
CA ALA A 126 -6.51 -2.30 -3.05
C ALA A 126 -5.37 -1.75 -3.91
N MET A 127 -4.86 -2.55 -4.84
CA MET A 127 -3.87 -2.12 -5.82
C MET A 127 -4.43 -2.24 -7.23
N THR A 128 -4.22 -1.19 -8.02
CA THR A 128 -4.68 -1.10 -9.40
C THR A 128 -3.53 -0.76 -10.32
N LEU A 129 -3.29 -1.62 -11.32
CA LEU A 129 -2.35 -1.42 -12.42
C LEU A 129 -3.11 -1.01 -13.67
N VAL A 130 -2.69 0.07 -14.29
CA VAL A 130 -3.20 0.54 -15.58
C VAL A 130 -2.06 0.67 -16.59
N ASP A 131 -2.37 0.60 -17.89
CA ASP A 131 -1.43 0.93 -18.95
C ASP A 131 -1.21 2.44 -19.11
N GLY A 132 -0.37 2.86 -20.05
CA GLY A 132 -0.08 4.28 -20.30
C GLY A 132 -1.28 5.10 -20.82
N GLU A 133 -2.33 4.42 -21.27
CA GLU A 133 -3.59 5.05 -21.73
C GLU A 133 -4.65 5.11 -20.61
N GLY A 134 -4.37 4.50 -19.44
CA GLY A 134 -5.26 4.45 -18.29
C GLY A 134 -6.29 3.30 -18.33
N ASN A 135 -6.10 2.32 -19.21
CA ASN A 135 -6.94 1.12 -19.22
C ASN A 135 -6.56 0.22 -18.04
N LEU A 136 -7.57 -0.31 -17.35
CA LEU A 136 -7.37 -1.25 -16.25
C LEU A 136 -6.76 -2.55 -16.77
N ILE A 137 -5.57 -2.89 -16.28
CA ILE A 137 -4.85 -4.12 -16.60
C ILE A 137 -5.03 -5.17 -15.52
N TYR A 138 -4.83 -4.78 -14.25
CA TYR A 138 -4.96 -5.69 -13.12
C TYR A 138 -5.39 -4.94 -11.87
N GLN A 139 -6.22 -5.58 -11.05
CA GLN A 139 -6.63 -5.06 -9.76
C GLN A 139 -6.68 -6.20 -8.75
N THR A 140 -6.15 -5.96 -7.56
CA THR A 140 -6.12 -6.94 -6.48
C THR A 140 -6.33 -6.28 -5.13
N ARG A 141 -6.62 -7.11 -4.11
CA ARG A 141 -6.86 -6.68 -2.73
C ARG A 141 -6.09 -7.55 -1.77
N GLY A 142 -5.27 -6.94 -0.93
CA GLY A 142 -4.61 -7.58 0.20
C GLY A 142 -5.27 -7.17 1.52
N GLU A 143 -5.38 -8.11 2.46
CA GLU A 143 -5.91 -7.87 3.79
C GLU A 143 -4.95 -8.42 4.86
N CYS A 144 -4.82 -7.67 5.95
CA CYS A 144 -4.15 -8.13 7.17
C CYS A 144 -5.14 -8.00 8.32
N ARG A 145 -5.60 -9.13 8.86
CA ARG A 145 -6.54 -9.19 9.98
C ARG A 145 -5.80 -9.09 11.31
N GLY A 146 -6.43 -8.46 12.28
CA GLY A 146 -5.90 -8.26 13.61
C GLY A 146 -6.93 -7.61 14.55
N GLU A 147 -6.44 -6.95 15.58
CA GLU A 147 -7.27 -6.29 16.59
C GLU A 147 -6.67 -4.93 16.95
N ILE A 148 -7.51 -4.02 17.43
CA ILE A 148 -7.05 -2.74 17.96
C ILE A 148 -6.68 -2.91 19.43
N SER A 149 -5.43 -2.61 19.78
CA SER A 149 -4.95 -2.61 21.17
C SER A 149 -5.60 -1.49 21.99
N ARG A 150 -5.57 -1.62 23.32
CA ARG A 150 -6.07 -0.56 24.21
C ARG A 150 -5.08 0.58 24.39
N LYS A 151 -3.82 0.39 24.07
CA LYS A 151 -2.73 1.38 24.16
C LYS A 151 -1.74 1.19 23.02
N GLN A 152 -1.02 2.27 22.73
CA GLN A 152 0.05 2.24 21.72
C GLN A 152 1.24 1.43 22.20
N SER A 153 1.90 0.71 21.28
CA SER A 153 3.16 0.03 21.48
C SER A 153 3.99 -0.01 20.20
N GLY A 154 5.31 0.10 20.32
CA GLY A 154 6.22 0.14 19.18
C GLY A 154 6.35 1.53 18.54
N THR A 155 7.38 1.66 17.70
CA THR A 155 7.76 2.93 17.07
C THR A 155 8.04 2.80 15.57
N ASN A 156 7.98 1.59 15.03
CA ASN A 156 8.21 1.34 13.61
C ASN A 156 6.94 1.60 12.80
N GLY A 157 7.10 1.70 11.49
CA GLY A 157 5.98 1.89 10.57
C GLY A 157 5.37 3.29 10.63
N PHE A 158 4.07 3.38 10.35
CA PHE A 158 3.34 4.64 10.31
C PHE A 158 1.83 4.44 10.51
N GLY A 159 1.10 5.55 10.64
CA GLY A 159 -0.37 5.53 10.74
C GLY A 159 -0.87 4.84 12.01
N TYR A 160 -1.65 3.80 11.85
CA TYR A 160 -2.26 3.04 12.96
C TYR A 160 -1.44 1.85 13.44
N ASP A 161 -0.22 1.64 12.90
CA ASP A 161 0.63 0.51 13.26
C ASP A 161 0.86 0.36 14.77
N PRO A 162 1.02 1.44 15.57
CA PRO A 162 1.22 1.34 17.02
C PRO A 162 0.03 0.77 17.81
N VAL A 163 -1.15 0.69 17.21
CA VAL A 163 -2.36 0.19 17.86
C VAL A 163 -2.96 -1.03 17.16
N PHE A 164 -2.35 -1.51 16.09
CA PHE A 164 -2.83 -2.67 15.34
C PHE A 164 -2.07 -3.94 15.73
N LEU A 165 -2.70 -4.83 16.47
CA LEU A 165 -2.17 -6.13 16.86
C LEU A 165 -2.31 -7.12 15.71
N VAL A 166 -1.19 -7.59 15.20
CA VAL A 166 -1.14 -8.67 14.17
C VAL A 166 -1.16 -10.04 14.84
N GLU A 167 -0.52 -10.13 15.99
CA GLU A 167 -0.48 -11.29 16.89
C GLU A 167 -1.04 -10.89 18.25
N LYS A 168 -1.41 -11.86 19.08
CA LYS A 168 -2.11 -11.63 20.35
C LYS A 168 -1.50 -10.54 21.25
N ASN A 169 -0.19 -10.29 21.19
CA ASN A 169 0.48 -9.33 22.06
C ASN A 169 1.51 -8.46 21.33
N ARG A 170 1.46 -8.38 20.00
CA ARG A 170 2.47 -7.66 19.21
C ARG A 170 1.80 -6.75 18.20
N THR A 171 2.08 -5.45 18.29
CA THR A 171 1.59 -4.49 17.31
C THR A 171 2.44 -4.51 16.03
N MET A 172 1.89 -4.01 14.94
CA MET A 172 2.61 -3.86 13.68
C MET A 172 3.81 -2.92 13.82
N ALA A 173 3.75 -1.94 14.74
CA ALA A 173 4.86 -1.03 15.05
C ALA A 173 5.99 -1.65 15.89
N GLU A 174 5.79 -2.86 16.41
CA GLU A 174 6.83 -3.63 17.11
C GLU A 174 7.55 -4.62 16.18
N MET A 175 7.08 -4.75 14.93
CA MET A 175 7.70 -5.58 13.90
C MET A 175 8.85 -4.84 13.22
N SER A 176 9.85 -5.61 12.73
CA SER A 176 10.78 -5.07 11.74
C SER A 176 10.08 -4.78 10.41
N GLU A 177 10.71 -4.00 9.55
CA GLU A 177 10.18 -3.72 8.20
C GLU A 177 9.98 -5.02 7.41
N ASP A 178 10.94 -5.94 7.45
CA ASP A 178 10.86 -7.23 6.78
C ASP A 178 9.70 -8.09 7.29
N GLU A 179 9.54 -8.21 8.62
CA GLU A 179 8.42 -8.94 9.22
C GLU A 179 7.08 -8.33 8.81
N LYS A 180 6.95 -6.99 8.89
CA LYS A 180 5.75 -6.28 8.47
C LYS A 180 5.44 -6.50 6.99
N ASN A 181 6.46 -6.42 6.11
CA ASN A 181 6.30 -6.59 4.67
C ASN A 181 5.81 -8.00 4.29
N LEU A 182 6.13 -9.02 5.09
CA LEU A 182 5.65 -10.38 4.87
C LEU A 182 4.15 -10.55 5.16
N VAL A 183 3.64 -9.91 6.21
CA VAL A 183 2.27 -10.13 6.72
C VAL A 183 1.29 -9.04 6.32
N SER A 184 1.77 -7.85 5.95
CA SER A 184 0.95 -6.68 5.71
C SER A 184 0.00 -6.82 4.51
N HIS A 185 -1.09 -6.07 4.55
CA HIS A 185 -2.05 -5.91 3.47
C HIS A 185 -1.38 -5.45 2.17
N ARG A 186 -0.48 -4.44 2.26
CA ARG A 186 0.28 -3.92 1.11
C ARG A 186 1.25 -4.95 0.56
N GLY A 187 1.98 -5.65 1.44
CA GLY A 187 2.90 -6.70 1.02
C GLY A 187 2.20 -7.83 0.25
N LYS A 188 1.02 -8.24 0.70
CA LYS A 188 0.22 -9.26 0.01
C LYS A 188 -0.24 -8.77 -1.36
N ALA A 189 -0.87 -7.59 -1.44
CA ALA A 189 -1.34 -7.03 -2.70
C ALA A 189 -0.21 -6.81 -3.70
N LEU A 190 0.94 -6.29 -3.26
CA LEU A 190 2.08 -6.04 -4.16
C LEU A 190 2.68 -7.33 -4.72
N ARG A 191 2.81 -8.38 -3.90
CA ARG A 191 3.30 -9.68 -4.39
C ARG A 191 2.39 -10.26 -5.48
N ASP A 192 1.07 -10.09 -5.36
CA ASP A 192 0.12 -10.50 -6.40
C ASP A 192 0.31 -9.68 -7.68
N VAL A 193 0.47 -8.35 -7.57
CA VAL A 193 0.76 -7.47 -8.72
C VAL A 193 2.08 -7.87 -9.40
N ILE A 194 3.16 -8.05 -8.64
CA ILE A 194 4.47 -8.44 -9.19
C ILE A 194 4.39 -9.79 -9.91
N LYS A 195 3.67 -10.76 -9.33
CA LYS A 195 3.44 -12.05 -9.96
C LYS A 195 2.71 -11.89 -11.29
N PHE A 196 1.66 -11.11 -11.34
CA PHE A 196 0.91 -10.80 -12.56
C PHE A 196 1.81 -10.15 -13.62
N ILE A 197 2.57 -9.11 -13.26
CA ILE A 197 3.47 -8.41 -14.18
C ILE A 197 4.48 -9.38 -14.80
N LYS A 198 5.10 -10.22 -13.97
CA LYS A 198 6.11 -11.19 -14.44
C LYS A 198 5.54 -12.28 -15.34
N SER A 199 4.25 -12.64 -15.18
CA SER A 199 3.63 -13.68 -16.01
C SER A 199 2.99 -13.15 -17.29
N GLU A 200 2.48 -11.93 -17.29
CA GLU A 200 1.63 -11.42 -18.37
C GLU A 200 2.26 -10.26 -19.17
N LEU A 201 3.24 -9.55 -18.58
CA LEU A 201 3.80 -8.35 -19.21
C LEU A 201 5.31 -8.44 -19.51
N MET A 202 6.00 -9.46 -19.00
CA MET A 202 7.45 -9.69 -19.19
C MET A 202 7.71 -11.02 -19.87
#